data_6f5d0c84bc61e9212537686e3fab4c42
#
_entry.id   6f5d0c84bc61e9212537686e3fab4c42
#
_cell.length_a   1.000
_cell.length_b   1.000
_cell.length_c   1.000
_cell.angle_alpha   90.00
_cell.angle_beta   90.00
_cell.angle_gamma   90.00
#
_symmetry.space_group_name_H-M   'P 1'
#
loop_
_entity.id
_entity.type
_entity.pdbx_description
1 polymer ?
#
loop_
_entity_poly.entity_id
_entity_poly.type
_entity_poly.pdbx_seq_one_letter_code
_entity_poly.pdbx_strand_id
1 'polypeptide(L)'
;MTFDKFYSLDTNILLEDATNIFKLSQDSKNLIILPETVLDEIDSKKSGFDEINFQAREFARILENSEIKNSVKKDNYRIIRLEIKSIQNAIIDIISKEEYDINTKNVSLNIINDRKILEITNFAKEYYQQDVEFLSLDIMARTRAVSLDIKTQSLLGTNKDDFKYEFIKDIEINFEDLEDFDNKEIELFDKEYKPYNYSYCFKVKASDQVVLANIQN
;
A
#
# COMPACT_ATOMS: atom_id res chain seq x y z
N MET A 1 -4.27 0.38 25.65
CA MET A 1 -3.09 0.10 24.80
C MET A 1 -2.45 1.43 24.49
N THR A 2 -1.15 1.52 24.62
CA THR A 2 -0.35 2.68 24.19
C THR A 2 0.36 2.28 22.90
N PHE A 3 0.28 3.14 21.88
CA PHE A 3 0.97 2.94 20.62
C PHE A 3 2.20 3.84 20.57
N ASP A 4 3.26 3.37 19.91
CA ASP A 4 4.50 4.11 19.74
C ASP A 4 4.35 5.23 18.70
N LYS A 5 3.62 4.93 17.62
CA LYS A 5 3.35 5.86 16.52
C LYS A 5 1.93 5.73 15.98
N PHE A 6 1.47 6.78 15.33
CA PHE A 6 0.17 6.87 14.70
C PHE A 6 0.36 7.26 13.23
N TYR A 7 -0.09 6.40 12.32
CA TYR A 7 0.03 6.62 10.89
C TYR A 7 -1.33 6.72 10.24
N SER A 8 -1.59 7.81 9.54
CA SER A 8 -2.74 7.96 8.64
C SER A 8 -2.28 7.66 7.22
N LEU A 9 -2.94 6.72 6.55
CA LEU A 9 -2.51 6.25 5.25
C LEU A 9 -3.34 6.85 4.13
N ASP A 10 -2.63 7.24 3.06
CA ASP A 10 -3.23 7.50 1.76
C ASP A 10 -3.46 6.18 1.00
N THR A 11 -4.38 6.18 0.07
CA THR A 11 -4.75 5.03 -0.76
C THR A 11 -3.56 4.43 -1.50
N ASN A 12 -2.68 5.27 -2.04
CA ASN A 12 -1.52 4.83 -2.83
C ASN A 12 -0.52 3.97 -2.04
N ILE A 13 -0.47 4.10 -0.71
CA ILE A 13 0.36 3.28 0.17
C ILE A 13 -0.05 1.81 0.13
N LEU A 14 -1.36 1.55 0.11
CA LEU A 14 -1.93 0.19 0.13
C LEU A 14 -2.05 -0.38 -1.29
N LEU A 15 -2.21 0.48 -2.29
CA LEU A 15 -2.21 0.09 -3.70
C LEU A 15 -0.81 -0.21 -4.25
N GLU A 16 0.24 0.32 -3.62
CA GLU A 16 1.63 -0.05 -3.89
C GLU A 16 1.92 -1.47 -3.37
N ASP A 17 1.53 -1.73 -2.12
CA ASP A 17 1.66 -3.04 -1.49
C ASP A 17 0.69 -3.12 -0.30
N ALA A 18 -0.31 -3.99 -0.38
CA ALA A 18 -1.30 -4.20 0.69
C ALA A 18 -0.66 -4.62 2.02
N THR A 19 0.50 -5.29 1.99
CA THR A 19 1.23 -5.71 3.19
C THR A 19 1.92 -4.57 3.94
N ASN A 20 1.96 -3.36 3.37
CA ASN A 20 2.48 -2.18 4.05
C ASN A 20 1.76 -1.90 5.37
N ILE A 21 0.50 -2.34 5.50
CA ILE A 21 -0.23 -2.24 6.77
C ILE A 21 0.48 -2.97 7.91
N PHE A 22 1.05 -4.15 7.65
CA PHE A 22 1.78 -4.93 8.64
C PHE A 22 3.17 -4.34 8.91
N LYS A 23 3.87 -3.91 7.84
CA LYS A 23 5.19 -3.27 7.95
C LYS A 23 5.14 -2.02 8.81
N LEU A 24 4.09 -1.19 8.62
CA LEU A 24 3.87 0.04 9.38
C LEU A 24 3.35 -0.22 10.79
N SER A 25 2.49 -1.21 10.96
CA SER A 25 1.94 -1.58 12.28
C SER A 25 2.99 -2.14 13.22
N GLN A 26 4.07 -2.74 12.72
CA GLN A 26 5.14 -3.35 13.51
C GLN A 26 4.60 -4.27 14.62
N ASP A 27 3.78 -5.24 14.23
CA ASP A 27 3.12 -6.17 15.15
C ASP A 27 2.27 -5.47 16.22
N SER A 28 1.44 -4.53 15.78
CA SER A 28 0.53 -3.73 16.62
C SER A 28 1.20 -2.75 17.59
N LYS A 29 2.48 -2.43 17.41
CA LYS A 29 3.14 -1.36 18.15
C LYS A 29 2.69 0.02 17.70
N ASN A 30 2.38 0.17 16.42
CA ASN A 30 1.88 1.40 15.84
C ASN A 30 0.40 1.26 15.48
N LEU A 31 -0.36 2.35 15.65
CA LEU A 31 -1.75 2.42 15.22
C LEU A 31 -1.82 2.89 13.75
N ILE A 32 -2.54 2.15 12.95
CA ILE A 32 -2.86 2.53 11.58
C ILE A 32 -4.25 3.18 11.55
N ILE A 33 -4.33 4.36 10.97
CA ILE A 33 -5.56 5.12 10.78
C ILE A 33 -5.91 5.09 9.30
N LEU A 34 -7.10 4.61 9.00
CA LEU A 34 -7.62 4.55 7.63
C LEU A 34 -8.86 5.44 7.53
N PRO A 35 -8.78 6.58 6.84
CA PRO A 35 -9.95 7.32 6.44
C PRO A 35 -10.88 6.46 5.59
N GLU A 36 -12.20 6.53 5.80
CA GLU A 36 -13.18 5.77 5.02
C GLU A 36 -13.04 6.01 3.51
N THR A 37 -12.70 7.24 3.11
CA THR A 37 -12.41 7.59 1.71
C THR A 37 -11.35 6.69 1.08
N VAL A 38 -10.35 6.25 1.84
CA VAL A 38 -9.32 5.30 1.37
C VAL A 38 -9.94 3.94 1.04
N LEU A 39 -10.89 3.48 1.86
CA LEU A 39 -11.60 2.22 1.61
C LEU A 39 -12.45 2.31 0.34
N ASP A 40 -13.16 3.43 0.13
CA ASP A 40 -13.96 3.67 -1.06
C ASP A 40 -13.12 3.66 -2.34
N GLU A 41 -11.93 4.31 -2.27
CA GLU A 41 -10.99 4.34 -3.39
C GLU A 41 -10.42 2.94 -3.69
N ILE A 42 -10.04 2.18 -2.68
CA ILE A 42 -9.58 0.80 -2.85
C ILE A 42 -10.69 -0.08 -3.43
N ASP A 43 -11.93 0.07 -2.92
CA ASP A 43 -13.06 -0.70 -3.45
C ASP A 43 -13.29 -0.43 -4.93
N SER A 44 -13.17 0.82 -5.37
CA SER A 44 -13.27 1.21 -6.77
C SER A 44 -12.19 0.59 -7.67
N LYS A 45 -11.05 0.16 -7.10
CA LYS A 45 -9.91 -0.43 -7.81
C LYS A 45 -9.88 -1.96 -7.81
N LYS A 46 -10.85 -2.64 -7.22
CA LYS A 46 -10.87 -4.13 -7.17
C LYS A 46 -11.07 -4.78 -8.54
N SER A 47 -11.72 -4.09 -9.48
CA SER A 47 -12.01 -4.61 -10.82
C SER A 47 -10.89 -4.33 -11.79
N GLY A 48 -10.37 -5.38 -12.46
CA GLY A 48 -9.28 -5.29 -13.41
C GLY A 48 -8.19 -6.33 -13.13
N PHE A 49 -7.13 -6.29 -13.95
CA PHE A 49 -6.06 -7.28 -13.94
C PHE A 49 -4.67 -6.67 -13.67
N ASP A 50 -4.61 -5.36 -13.46
CA ASP A 50 -3.36 -4.67 -13.18
C ASP A 50 -2.89 -4.90 -11.75
N GLU A 51 -1.63 -4.59 -11.45
CA GLU A 51 -1.02 -4.71 -10.13
C GLU A 51 -1.83 -3.95 -9.06
N ILE A 52 -2.27 -2.74 -9.37
CA ILE A 52 -3.11 -1.93 -8.47
C ILE A 52 -4.39 -2.68 -8.09
N ASN A 53 -5.03 -3.35 -9.06
CA ASN A 53 -6.26 -4.11 -8.80
C ASN A 53 -5.98 -5.37 -7.97
N PHE A 54 -4.81 -5.99 -8.16
CA PHE A 54 -4.36 -7.10 -7.32
C PHE A 54 -4.19 -6.63 -5.88
N GLN A 55 -3.45 -5.55 -5.64
CA GLN A 55 -3.22 -5.01 -4.30
C GLN A 55 -4.53 -4.59 -3.62
N ALA A 56 -5.48 -4.00 -4.37
CA ALA A 56 -6.79 -3.67 -3.84
C ALA A 56 -7.56 -4.91 -3.34
N ARG A 57 -7.50 -6.02 -4.08
CA ARG A 57 -8.11 -7.30 -3.66
C ARG A 57 -7.39 -7.93 -2.47
N GLU A 58 -6.05 -7.89 -2.47
CA GLU A 58 -5.26 -8.39 -1.33
C GLU A 58 -5.58 -7.64 -0.05
N PHE A 59 -5.67 -6.30 -0.12
CA PHE A 59 -6.05 -5.50 1.03
C PHE A 59 -7.46 -5.84 1.54
N ALA A 60 -8.43 -6.06 0.63
CA ALA A 60 -9.77 -6.48 1.02
C ALA A 60 -9.75 -7.84 1.76
N ARG A 61 -8.94 -8.82 1.31
CA ARG A 61 -8.76 -10.11 1.99
C ARG A 61 -8.12 -9.96 3.37
N ILE A 62 -7.18 -9.03 3.51
CA ILE A 62 -6.59 -8.70 4.82
C ILE A 62 -7.68 -8.20 5.76
N LEU A 63 -8.56 -7.31 5.32
CA LEU A 63 -9.66 -6.80 6.15
C LEU A 63 -10.71 -7.86 6.47
N GLU A 64 -11.01 -8.80 5.56
CA GLU A 64 -11.93 -9.92 5.81
C GLU A 64 -11.49 -10.79 7.01
N ASN A 65 -10.19 -10.87 7.27
CA ASN A 65 -9.62 -11.61 8.39
C ASN A 65 -9.51 -10.77 9.68
N SER A 66 -10.12 -9.60 9.74
CA SER A 66 -10.09 -8.73 10.91
C SER A 66 -11.28 -8.95 11.85
N GLU A 67 -11.07 -8.68 13.12
CA GLU A 67 -12.12 -8.66 14.16
C GLU A 67 -12.41 -7.24 14.59
N ILE A 68 -13.70 -6.86 14.64
CA ILE A 68 -14.12 -5.58 15.21
C ILE A 68 -13.97 -5.65 16.72
N LYS A 69 -13.14 -4.78 17.29
CA LYS A 69 -12.89 -4.72 18.73
C LYS A 69 -13.73 -3.63 19.42
N ASN A 70 -13.93 -2.53 18.75
CA ASN A 70 -14.64 -1.40 19.31
C ASN A 70 -15.26 -0.54 18.21
N SER A 71 -16.33 0.17 18.54
CA SER A 71 -16.91 1.21 17.68
C SER A 71 -17.33 2.39 18.58
N VAL A 72 -16.80 3.58 18.30
CA VAL A 72 -17.04 4.81 19.06
C VAL A 72 -17.56 5.87 18.12
N LYS A 73 -18.61 6.59 18.54
CA LYS A 73 -19.06 7.82 17.88
C LYS A 73 -18.58 9.01 18.71
N LYS A 74 -17.91 9.93 18.06
CA LYS A 74 -17.44 11.19 18.66
C LYS A 74 -17.80 12.34 17.73
N ASP A 75 -18.73 13.19 18.16
CA ASP A 75 -19.30 14.26 17.34
C ASP A 75 -19.85 13.68 16.00
N ASN A 76 -19.41 14.19 14.86
CA ASN A 76 -19.78 13.71 13.52
C ASN A 76 -18.88 12.59 13.00
N TYR A 77 -17.95 12.08 13.84
CA TYR A 77 -17.01 11.04 13.44
C TYR A 77 -17.40 9.70 14.07
N ARG A 78 -17.15 8.64 13.31
CA ARG A 78 -17.22 7.25 13.80
C ARG A 78 -15.85 6.61 13.66
N ILE A 79 -15.40 5.95 14.72
CA ILE A 79 -14.15 5.23 14.77
C ILE A 79 -14.47 3.76 14.99
N ILE A 80 -14.02 2.90 14.09
CA ILE A 80 -14.17 1.44 14.17
C ILE A 80 -12.78 0.85 14.31
N ARG A 81 -12.49 0.24 15.45
CA ARG A 81 -11.22 -0.45 15.68
C ARG A 81 -11.29 -1.89 15.22
N LEU A 82 -10.38 -2.24 14.34
CA LEU A 82 -10.15 -3.59 13.85
C LEU A 82 -8.83 -4.14 14.40
N GLU A 83 -8.84 -5.42 14.71
CA GLU A 83 -7.61 -6.18 15.00
C GLU A 83 -7.46 -7.27 13.94
N ILE A 84 -6.32 -7.29 13.28
CA ILE A 84 -5.94 -8.35 12.35
C ILE A 84 -4.97 -9.26 13.07
N LYS A 85 -5.31 -10.54 13.15
CA LYS A 85 -4.46 -11.61 13.70
C LYS A 85 -4.00 -12.49 12.56
N SER A 86 -2.73 -12.43 12.23
CA SER A 86 -2.09 -13.27 11.22
C SER A 86 -0.66 -13.58 11.67
N ILE A 87 0.23 -13.95 10.75
CA ILE A 87 1.67 -14.08 11.03
C ILE A 87 2.25 -12.76 11.58
N GLN A 88 1.70 -11.62 11.15
CA GLN A 88 1.98 -10.29 11.68
C GLN A 88 0.65 -9.65 12.09
N ASN A 89 0.60 -9.10 13.30
CA ASN A 89 -0.62 -8.47 13.81
C ASN A 89 -0.69 -7.00 13.40
N ALA A 90 -1.91 -6.49 13.25
CA ALA A 90 -2.12 -5.07 13.03
C ALA A 90 -3.38 -4.58 13.76
N ILE A 91 -3.31 -3.35 14.27
CA ILE A 91 -4.47 -2.63 14.81
C ILE A 91 -4.73 -1.44 13.90
N ILE A 92 -5.99 -1.35 13.46
CA ILE A 92 -6.43 -0.35 12.51
C ILE A 92 -7.64 0.36 13.08
N ASP A 93 -7.64 1.68 13.02
CA ASP A 93 -8.83 2.49 13.26
C ASP A 93 -9.35 3.05 11.93
N ILE A 94 -10.50 2.55 11.50
CA ILE A 94 -11.23 3.14 10.36
C ILE A 94 -12.02 4.32 10.91
N ILE A 95 -11.81 5.49 10.31
CA ILE A 95 -12.50 6.72 10.71
C ILE A 95 -13.33 7.25 9.56
N SER A 96 -14.63 7.40 9.81
CA SER A 96 -15.58 8.02 8.89
C SER A 96 -16.13 9.32 9.48
N LYS A 97 -16.63 10.20 8.60
CA LYS A 97 -17.34 11.42 8.95
C LYS A 97 -18.69 11.47 8.25
N GLU A 98 -19.76 11.82 8.98
CA GLU A 98 -21.11 11.83 8.43
C GLU A 98 -21.29 12.87 7.33
N GLU A 99 -20.74 14.06 7.50
CA GLU A 99 -20.81 15.16 6.53
C GLU A 99 -19.50 15.91 6.44
N TYR A 100 -19.08 16.24 5.21
CA TYR A 100 -17.86 17.02 4.95
C TYR A 100 -18.27 18.43 4.46
N ASP A 101 -17.78 19.47 5.12
CA ASP A 101 -17.92 20.85 4.67
C ASP A 101 -16.78 21.20 3.66
N ILE A 102 -16.85 20.60 2.49
CA ILE A 102 -15.86 20.81 1.44
C ILE A 102 -16.54 21.50 0.26
N ASN A 103 -15.99 22.64 -0.15
CA ASN A 103 -16.44 23.29 -1.37
C ASN A 103 -16.02 22.44 -2.59
N THR A 104 -17.01 21.82 -3.23
CA THR A 104 -16.82 20.92 -4.38
C THR A 104 -16.91 21.61 -5.72
N LYS A 105 -17.27 22.92 -5.76
CA LYS A 105 -17.44 23.63 -7.04
C LYS A 105 -16.11 23.77 -7.76
N ASN A 106 -16.07 23.26 -8.98
CA ASN A 106 -14.89 23.31 -9.87
C ASN A 106 -13.61 22.65 -9.32
N VAL A 107 -13.75 21.66 -8.45
CA VAL A 107 -12.63 20.89 -7.89
C VAL A 107 -12.74 19.45 -8.35
N SER A 108 -11.62 18.85 -8.77
CA SER A 108 -11.58 17.43 -9.16
C SER A 108 -11.86 16.51 -7.96
N LEU A 109 -12.44 15.32 -8.23
CA LEU A 109 -12.76 14.35 -7.20
C LEU A 109 -11.53 13.94 -6.38
N ASN A 110 -10.38 13.77 -7.02
CA ASN A 110 -9.12 13.42 -6.33
C ASN A 110 -8.74 14.47 -5.27
N ILE A 111 -8.82 15.76 -5.61
CA ILE A 111 -8.54 16.84 -4.64
C ILE A 111 -9.57 16.85 -3.49
N ILE A 112 -10.81 16.51 -3.78
CA ILE A 112 -11.85 16.39 -2.74
C ILE A 112 -11.53 15.24 -1.80
N ASN A 113 -11.13 14.10 -2.34
CA ASN A 113 -10.75 12.93 -1.55
C ASN A 113 -9.52 13.20 -0.70
N ASP A 114 -8.47 13.82 -1.26
CA ASP A 114 -7.30 14.24 -0.48
C ASP A 114 -7.69 15.11 0.72
N ARG A 115 -8.61 16.08 0.50
CA ARG A 115 -9.08 16.96 1.58
C ARG A 115 -9.82 16.17 2.67
N LYS A 116 -10.66 15.21 2.28
CA LYS A 116 -11.35 14.33 3.24
C LYS A 116 -10.37 13.49 4.05
N ILE A 117 -9.37 12.91 3.40
CA ILE A 117 -8.32 12.13 4.06
C ILE A 117 -7.57 12.99 5.07
N LEU A 118 -7.16 14.21 4.68
CA LEU A 118 -6.43 15.11 5.57
C LEU A 118 -7.31 15.65 6.70
N GLU A 119 -8.60 15.85 6.49
CA GLU A 119 -9.54 16.23 7.55
C GLU A 119 -9.66 15.13 8.61
N ILE A 120 -9.79 13.87 8.21
CA ILE A 120 -9.77 12.71 9.12
C ILE A 120 -8.41 12.61 9.85
N THR A 121 -7.31 12.85 9.15
CA THR A 121 -5.98 12.84 9.76
C THR A 121 -5.85 13.90 10.86
N ASN A 122 -6.34 15.11 10.60
CA ASN A 122 -6.35 16.18 11.60
C ASN A 122 -7.25 15.85 12.80
N PHE A 123 -8.46 15.34 12.55
CA PHE A 123 -9.33 14.84 13.61
C PHE A 123 -8.64 13.77 14.47
N ALA A 124 -7.94 12.81 13.84
CA ALA A 124 -7.24 11.77 14.57
C ALA A 124 -6.14 12.34 15.48
N LYS A 125 -5.38 13.34 15.00
CA LYS A 125 -4.37 14.06 15.80
C LYS A 125 -5.00 14.68 17.06
N GLU A 126 -6.15 15.33 16.92
CA GLU A 126 -6.87 15.92 18.04
C GLU A 126 -7.47 14.85 18.98
N TYR A 127 -8.08 13.81 18.41
CA TYR A 127 -8.75 12.76 19.18
C TYR A 127 -7.79 11.94 20.04
N TYR A 128 -6.65 11.53 19.47
CA TYR A 128 -5.63 10.76 20.18
C TYR A 128 -4.70 11.64 21.04
N GLN A 129 -4.69 12.94 20.82
CA GLN A 129 -3.75 13.89 21.44
C GLN A 129 -2.29 13.46 21.22
N GLN A 130 -2.01 12.97 20.01
CA GLN A 130 -0.72 12.43 19.58
C GLN A 130 -0.36 12.98 18.19
N ASP A 131 0.91 12.99 17.91
CA ASP A 131 1.37 13.28 16.55
C ASP A 131 0.95 12.14 15.63
N VAL A 132 0.15 12.46 14.62
CA VAL A 132 -0.23 11.55 13.52
C VAL A 132 0.58 11.91 12.30
N GLU A 133 1.31 10.94 11.77
CA GLU A 133 2.05 11.08 10.52
C GLU A 133 1.19 10.64 9.33
N PHE A 134 1.00 11.53 8.37
CA PHE A 134 0.33 11.19 7.11
C PHE A 134 1.32 10.59 6.12
N LEU A 135 1.05 9.39 5.66
CA LEU A 135 1.87 8.68 4.69
C LEU A 135 1.22 8.70 3.32
N SER A 136 1.94 9.22 2.33
CA SER A 136 1.51 9.24 0.93
C SER A 136 2.71 9.20 -0.02
N LEU A 137 2.57 8.49 -1.13
CA LEU A 137 3.54 8.52 -2.25
C LEU A 137 3.36 9.80 -3.09
N ASP A 138 2.19 10.44 -3.04
CA ASP A 138 1.92 11.68 -3.78
C ASP A 138 2.53 12.89 -3.07
N ILE A 139 3.46 13.55 -3.75
CA ILE A 139 4.09 14.78 -3.25
C ILE A 139 3.08 15.91 -3.07
N MET A 140 2.04 15.98 -3.90
CA MET A 140 1.03 17.03 -3.80
C MET A 140 0.14 16.84 -2.57
N ALA A 141 -0.25 15.59 -2.27
CA ALA A 141 -0.97 15.24 -1.05
C ALA A 141 -0.13 15.58 0.19
N ARG A 142 1.17 15.22 0.20
CA ARG A 142 2.08 15.58 1.30
C ARG A 142 2.25 17.10 1.46
N THR A 143 2.36 17.84 0.35
CA THR A 143 2.47 19.30 0.41
C THR A 143 1.22 19.94 1.03
N ARG A 144 0.02 19.41 0.70
CA ARG A 144 -1.24 19.85 1.33
C ARG A 144 -1.25 19.52 2.83
N ALA A 145 -0.78 18.33 3.22
CA ALA A 145 -0.68 17.96 4.62
C ALA A 145 0.21 18.92 5.42
N VAL A 146 1.37 19.28 4.88
CA VAL A 146 2.27 20.25 5.50
C VAL A 146 1.59 21.62 5.67
N SER A 147 0.77 22.06 4.70
CA SER A 147 0.03 23.33 4.82
C SER A 147 -1.04 23.33 5.93
N LEU A 148 -1.41 22.15 6.42
CA LEU A 148 -2.32 21.94 7.55
C LEU A 148 -1.60 21.57 8.85
N ASP A 149 -0.29 21.75 8.89
CA ASP A 149 0.53 21.42 10.07
C ASP A 149 0.48 19.93 10.46
N ILE A 150 0.30 19.08 9.45
CA ILE A 150 0.31 17.62 9.59
C ILE A 150 1.70 17.11 9.21
N LYS A 151 2.32 16.33 10.10
CA LYS A 151 3.56 15.64 9.81
C LYS A 151 3.33 14.64 8.68
N THR A 152 4.25 14.58 7.72
CA THR A 152 4.10 13.70 6.57
C THR A 152 5.43 13.14 6.12
N GLN A 153 5.38 11.91 5.62
CA GLN A 153 6.51 11.29 4.95
C GLN A 153 6.05 10.39 3.79
N SER A 154 6.98 10.08 2.90
CA SER A 154 6.81 8.97 1.96
C SER A 154 7.18 7.65 2.67
N LEU A 155 6.65 6.50 2.23
CA LEU A 155 7.16 5.18 2.63
C LEU A 155 8.66 5.04 2.38
N LEU A 156 9.18 5.81 1.44
CA LEU A 156 10.57 5.88 1.05
C LEU A 156 11.40 6.71 2.06
N GLY A 157 11.31 6.39 3.34
CA GLY A 157 12.35 6.74 4.33
C GLY A 157 13.62 5.89 4.16
N THR A 158 13.58 4.90 3.29
CA THR A 158 14.70 4.14 2.76
C THR A 158 15.15 4.80 1.47
N ASN A 159 16.47 4.94 1.29
CA ASN A 159 17.06 5.51 0.09
C ASN A 159 16.41 4.92 -1.16
N LYS A 160 16.17 5.75 -2.19
CA LYS A 160 15.71 5.29 -3.52
C LYS A 160 16.58 4.16 -4.10
N ASP A 161 17.78 3.98 -3.57
CA ASP A 161 18.71 2.92 -3.94
C ASP A 161 18.39 1.58 -3.26
N ASP A 162 17.64 1.55 -2.15
CA ASP A 162 17.22 0.31 -1.49
C ASP A 162 15.97 -0.33 -2.14
N PHE A 163 15.23 0.44 -2.93
CA PHE A 163 14.24 -0.06 -3.89
C PHE A 163 14.85 -0.18 -5.30
N LYS A 164 16.06 -0.66 -5.42
CA LYS A 164 16.37 -1.46 -6.59
C LYS A 164 15.42 -2.64 -6.51
N TYR A 165 14.48 -2.66 -7.47
CA TYR A 165 13.69 -3.84 -7.73
C TYR A 165 14.68 -4.99 -7.93
N GLU A 166 15.01 -5.71 -6.85
CA GLU A 166 15.73 -6.99 -6.94
C GLU A 166 14.88 -8.05 -7.66
N PHE A 167 13.75 -7.62 -8.21
CA PHE A 167 12.78 -8.43 -8.90
C PHE A 167 13.16 -8.76 -10.34
N ILE A 168 14.14 -8.08 -10.91
CA ILE A 168 14.62 -8.38 -12.25
C ILE A 168 16.08 -8.77 -12.13
N LYS A 169 16.36 -10.06 -12.12
CA LYS A 169 17.72 -10.54 -12.37
C LYS A 169 17.96 -10.62 -13.86
N ASP A 170 19.04 -10.03 -14.31
CA ASP A 170 19.54 -10.23 -15.66
C ASP A 170 20.10 -11.65 -15.77
N ILE A 171 19.58 -12.44 -16.69
CA ILE A 171 20.11 -13.77 -17.03
C ILE A 171 20.65 -13.66 -18.45
N GLU A 172 21.92 -13.99 -18.63
CA GLU A 172 22.53 -14.10 -19.96
C GLU A 172 22.45 -15.56 -20.42
N ILE A 173 21.87 -15.76 -21.62
CA ILE A 173 21.81 -17.07 -22.28
C ILE A 173 22.43 -16.98 -23.68
N ASN A 174 22.82 -18.12 -24.23
CA ASN A 174 23.33 -18.17 -25.58
C ASN A 174 22.23 -17.94 -26.62
N PHE A 175 22.57 -17.34 -27.72
CA PHE A 175 21.63 -16.99 -28.81
C PHE A 175 20.90 -18.21 -29.39
N GLU A 176 21.56 -19.36 -29.43
CA GLU A 176 21.02 -20.63 -29.94
C GLU A 176 19.84 -21.13 -29.05
N ASP A 177 19.82 -20.75 -27.80
CA ASP A 177 18.74 -21.12 -26.87
C ASP A 177 17.49 -20.22 -27.04
N LEU A 178 17.60 -19.12 -27.80
CA LEU A 178 16.53 -18.15 -28.03
C LEU A 178 15.63 -18.46 -29.25
N GLU A 179 16.13 -19.16 -30.26
CA GLU A 179 15.35 -19.46 -31.46
C GLU A 179 14.09 -20.30 -31.18
N ASP A 180 14.04 -20.90 -30.03
CA ASP A 180 12.95 -21.75 -29.55
C ASP A 180 12.08 -21.13 -28.45
N PHE A 181 12.20 -19.83 -28.16
CA PHE A 181 11.62 -19.16 -26.99
C PHE A 181 10.09 -18.97 -27.02
N ASP A 182 9.44 -19.14 -28.16
CA ASP A 182 7.97 -19.14 -28.24
C ASP A 182 7.41 -20.43 -27.62
N ASN A 183 7.14 -20.36 -26.30
CA ASN A 183 6.49 -21.40 -25.46
C ASN A 183 7.39 -22.53 -24.94
N LYS A 184 8.68 -22.34 -24.71
CA LYS A 184 9.52 -23.35 -24.06
C LYS A 184 9.87 -23.00 -22.61
N GLU A 185 9.79 -24.04 -21.77
CA GLU A 185 10.33 -24.05 -20.42
C GLU A 185 11.86 -24.16 -20.49
N ILE A 186 12.58 -23.23 -19.87
CA ILE A 186 14.02 -23.34 -19.66
C ILE A 186 14.23 -23.91 -18.26
N GLU A 187 14.86 -25.05 -18.16
CA GLU A 187 15.32 -25.57 -16.88
C GLU A 187 16.54 -24.78 -16.41
N LEU A 188 16.35 -23.95 -15.38
CA LEU A 188 17.45 -23.27 -14.71
C LEU A 188 18.12 -24.25 -13.72
N PHE A 189 19.28 -24.76 -14.09
CA PHE A 189 20.03 -25.71 -13.24
C PHE A 189 20.75 -25.07 -12.08
N ASP A 190 20.79 -23.74 -11.98
CA ASP A 190 21.51 -23.06 -10.94
C ASP A 190 20.71 -22.97 -9.63
N LYS A 191 21.31 -23.45 -8.55
CA LYS A 191 20.71 -23.49 -7.21
C LYS A 191 20.39 -22.11 -6.64
N GLU A 192 20.97 -21.05 -7.17
CA GLU A 192 20.71 -19.66 -6.75
C GLU A 192 19.30 -19.18 -7.07
N TYR A 193 18.62 -19.78 -8.05
CA TYR A 193 17.28 -19.36 -8.49
C TYR A 193 16.13 -20.12 -7.81
N LYS A 194 16.41 -21.19 -7.08
CA LYS A 194 15.38 -22.02 -6.43
C LYS A 194 14.54 -21.37 -5.32
N PRO A 195 15.00 -20.33 -4.60
CA PRO A 195 14.19 -19.75 -3.51
C PRO A 195 13.22 -18.66 -3.96
N TYR A 196 13.15 -18.31 -5.24
CA TYR A 196 12.29 -17.23 -5.71
C TYR A 196 10.88 -17.75 -6.00
N ASN A 197 9.89 -17.15 -5.34
CA ASN A 197 8.46 -17.43 -5.55
C ASN A 197 8.01 -16.91 -6.92
N TYR A 198 6.87 -17.39 -7.39
CA TYR A 198 6.21 -17.14 -8.70
C TYR A 198 6.02 -15.68 -9.15
N SER A 199 6.42 -14.71 -8.34
CA SER A 199 6.23 -13.27 -8.60
C SER A 199 7.42 -12.60 -9.28
N TYR A 200 8.49 -13.32 -9.58
CA TYR A 200 9.70 -12.73 -10.13
C TYR A 200 9.73 -12.81 -11.65
N CYS A 201 9.89 -11.66 -12.29
CA CYS A 201 10.21 -11.57 -13.70
C CYS A 201 11.74 -11.54 -13.87
N PHE A 202 12.24 -12.34 -14.80
CA PHE A 202 13.64 -12.31 -15.20
C PHE A 202 13.77 -11.58 -16.53
N LYS A 203 14.80 -10.78 -16.63
CA LYS A 203 15.22 -10.17 -17.88
C LYS A 203 16.28 -11.05 -18.50
N VAL A 204 15.87 -11.81 -19.50
CA VAL A 204 16.78 -12.70 -20.24
C VAL A 204 17.39 -11.91 -21.38
N LYS A 205 18.70 -11.79 -21.40
CA LYS A 205 19.46 -11.14 -22.47
C LYS A 205 20.19 -12.20 -23.27
N ALA A 206 20.01 -12.14 -24.58
CA ALA A 206 20.84 -12.88 -25.52
C ALA A 206 21.27 -11.92 -26.61
N SER A 207 22.55 -11.58 -26.62
CA SER A 207 23.10 -10.55 -27.52
C SER A 207 22.32 -9.23 -27.38
N ASP A 208 21.66 -8.78 -28.45
CA ASP A 208 20.90 -7.51 -28.48
C ASP A 208 19.40 -7.69 -28.17
N GLN A 209 18.95 -8.91 -27.91
CA GLN A 209 17.55 -9.19 -27.58
C GLN A 209 17.33 -9.31 -26.08
N VAL A 210 16.19 -8.81 -25.62
CA VAL A 210 15.76 -8.86 -24.23
C VAL A 210 14.35 -9.43 -24.18
N VAL A 211 14.17 -10.49 -23.41
CA VAL A 211 12.87 -11.11 -23.16
C VAL A 211 12.56 -11.11 -21.65
N LEU A 212 11.31 -10.91 -21.31
CA LEU A 212 10.84 -11.07 -19.94
C LEU A 212 10.33 -12.49 -19.76
N ALA A 213 10.83 -13.19 -18.75
CA ALA A 213 10.44 -14.55 -18.43
C ALA A 213 9.98 -14.67 -16.97
N ASN A 214 9.00 -15.53 -16.72
CA ASN A 214 8.53 -15.87 -15.38
C ASN A 214 8.99 -17.28 -15.02
N ILE A 215 9.25 -17.51 -13.74
CA ILE A 215 9.44 -18.88 -13.25
C ILE A 215 8.07 -19.56 -13.16
N GLN A 216 7.95 -20.73 -13.82
CA GLN A 216 6.87 -21.68 -13.59
C GLN A 216 7.45 -22.89 -12.86
N ASN A 217 6.77 -23.36 -11.81
CA ASN A 217 7.09 -24.61 -11.11
C ASN A 217 6.26 -25.75 -11.67
#